data_6813ddc7c7517bde7d278e27ae5f0994
#
_entry.id   6813ddc7c7517bde7d278e27ae5f0994
#
_cell.length_a   1.000
_cell.length_b   1.000
_cell.length_c   1.000
_cell.angle_alpha   90.00
_cell.angle_beta   90.00
_cell.angle_gamma   90.00
#
_symmetry.space_group_name_H-M   'P 1'
#
loop_
_entity.id
_entity.type
_entity.pdbx_description
1 polymer ?
#
loop_
_entity_poly.entity_id
_entity_poly.type
_entity_poly.pdbx_seq_one_letter_code
_entity_poly.pdbx_strand_id
1 'polypeptide(L)'
;AEWLLNGDGEPPTQTTPESSFGNVRPDTSPLRKIPVLDYVQAGLFHDVGYDGLNPKSETYTTYQSAKPECVFSLEVSGASMTPDFNPGDKLVVDASKPPYPGCYVIAQNGSHEATFKKYRAIGYDEHGRETFELVPLNPDFPTMNSTQQEIRIIGVVVEHLRSFNK
;
A
#
# COMPACT_ATOMS: atom_id res chain seq x y z
N ALA A 1 -50.84 5.47 -7.34
CA ALA A 1 -50.76 5.86 -7.12
C ALA A 1 -50.75 6.41 -6.88
N GLU A 2 -50.60 6.53 -6.58
CA GLU A 2 -50.43 7.16 -6.29
C GLU A 2 -49.47 7.33 -6.14
N TRP A 3 -49.23 7.15 -5.95
CA TRP A 3 -48.23 7.48 -6.17
C TRP A 3 -48.05 7.17 -7.13
N LEU A 4 -48.77 6.95 -7.40
CA LEU A 4 -49.27 7.05 -8.03
C LEU A 4 -50.03 7.36 -8.39
N LEU A 5 -50.46 7.69 -8.24
CA LEU A 5 -51.21 8.27 -8.41
C LEU A 5 -51.32 9.06 -8.08
N ASN A 6 -51.25 9.30 -7.89
CA ASN A 6 -51.17 10.14 -7.42
C ASN A 6 -50.38 10.52 -7.06
N GLY A 7 -49.67 10.36 -7.02
CA GLY A 7 -48.95 10.75 -6.70
C GLY A 7 -48.18 10.77 -6.27
N ASP A 8 -48.16 10.74 -6.04
CA ASP A 8 -47.34 10.76 -5.48
C ASP A 8 -46.53 10.30 -5.37
N GLY A 9 -46.07 10.05 -5.46
CA GLY A 9 -45.31 9.62 -5.23
C GLY A 9 -44.30 9.18 -5.53
N GLU A 10 -43.62 9.16 -5.37
CA GLU A 10 -42.56 8.89 -5.49
C GLU A 10 -41.87 8.22 -5.18
N PRO A 11 -41.36 7.98 -5.38
CA PRO A 11 -40.56 7.14 -5.10
C PRO A 11 -39.48 7.25 -4.55
N PRO A 12 -39.17 6.91 -4.20
CA PRO A 12 -38.16 7.08 -3.54
C PRO A 12 -37.03 6.50 -3.96
N THR A 13 -36.52 6.58 -4.09
CA THR A 13 -35.46 6.30 -4.39
C THR A 13 -34.71 5.44 -3.99
N GLN A 14 -34.47 4.98 -4.07
CA GLN A 14 -33.77 4.30 -3.68
C GLN A 14 -32.65 4.27 -3.48
N THR A 15 -32.43 4.26 -3.29
CA THR A 15 -31.34 4.29 -2.92
C THR A 15 -30.84 3.13 -2.43
N THR A 16 -31.28 2.17 -2.47
CA THR A 16 -30.73 1.11 -2.00
C THR A 16 -29.55 0.79 -2.62
N PRO A 17 -28.47 0.82 -2.04
CA PRO A 17 -27.22 0.64 -2.63
C PRO A 17 -27.05 -0.67 -3.25
N GLU A 18 -27.59 -1.69 -2.73
CA GLU A 18 -27.44 -2.86 -3.36
C GLU A 18 -28.68 -3.46 -3.66
N SER A 19 -28.88 -3.84 -4.86
CA SER A 19 -29.99 -4.65 -5.20
C SER A 19 -29.63 -6.07 -4.95
N SER A 20 -30.59 -6.95 -4.96
CA SER A 20 -30.34 -8.37 -4.78
C SER A 20 -29.61 -8.96 -5.96
N PHE A 21 -29.44 -8.24 -7.06
CA PHE A 21 -28.78 -8.75 -8.24
C PHE A 21 -27.40 -8.16 -8.45
N GLY A 22 -27.04 -7.12 -7.72
CA GLY A 22 -25.77 -6.45 -7.95
C GLY A 22 -24.79 -6.67 -6.85
N ASN A 23 -23.52 -6.85 -7.21
CA ASN A 23 -22.46 -6.91 -6.24
C ASN A 23 -21.37 -5.89 -6.54
N VAL A 24 -21.70 -4.88 -7.34
CA VAL A 24 -20.79 -3.80 -7.66
C VAL A 24 -21.50 -2.47 -7.53
N ARG A 25 -20.73 -1.44 -7.30
CA ARG A 25 -21.28 -0.09 -7.28
C ARG A 25 -20.17 0.90 -7.67
N PRO A 26 -20.52 2.10 -8.11
CA PRO A 26 -19.51 3.08 -8.50
C PRO A 26 -18.63 3.48 -7.32
N ASP A 27 -17.36 3.67 -7.61
CA ASP A 27 -16.43 4.18 -6.63
C ASP A 27 -16.33 5.68 -6.87
N THR A 28 -16.85 6.48 -5.93
CA THR A 28 -16.86 7.92 -6.04
C THR A 28 -15.81 8.58 -5.15
N SER A 29 -14.85 7.79 -4.65
CA SER A 29 -13.78 8.34 -3.82
C SER A 29 -12.96 9.36 -4.59
N PRO A 30 -12.53 10.45 -3.96
CA PRO A 30 -11.72 11.43 -4.67
C PRO A 30 -10.35 10.86 -4.99
N LEU A 31 -9.84 11.23 -6.15
CA LEU A 31 -8.50 10.82 -6.60
C LEU A 31 -7.48 11.86 -6.20
N ARG A 32 -6.28 11.39 -5.88
CA ARG A 32 -5.17 12.28 -5.66
C ARG A 32 -3.96 11.75 -6.39
N LYS A 33 -3.12 12.65 -6.86
CA LYS A 33 -1.94 12.30 -7.62
C LYS A 33 -0.78 11.99 -6.69
N ILE A 34 -0.09 10.89 -6.95
CA ILE A 34 1.09 10.51 -6.16
C ILE A 34 2.23 10.15 -7.11
N PRO A 35 3.49 10.29 -6.66
CA PRO A 35 4.62 9.92 -7.51
C PRO A 35 4.81 8.42 -7.58
N VAL A 36 5.30 7.95 -8.72
CA VAL A 36 5.72 6.55 -8.89
C VAL A 36 7.23 6.53 -8.78
N LEU A 37 7.75 5.77 -7.83
CA LEU A 37 9.19 5.73 -7.55
C LEU A 37 9.74 4.35 -7.90
N ASP A 38 11.04 4.26 -8.14
CA ASP A 38 11.70 2.96 -8.19
C ASP A 38 12.22 2.64 -6.78
N TYR A 39 12.82 1.46 -6.60
CA TYR A 39 13.26 1.03 -5.27
C TYR A 39 14.42 1.88 -4.74
N VAL A 40 15.25 2.42 -5.60
CA VAL A 40 16.33 3.31 -5.17
C VAL A 40 15.74 4.62 -4.67
N GLN A 41 14.79 5.19 -5.43
CA GLN A 41 14.14 6.44 -5.03
C GLN A 41 13.34 6.27 -3.75
N ALA A 42 12.69 5.11 -3.58
CA ALA A 42 11.96 4.83 -2.35
C ALA A 42 12.91 4.81 -1.15
N GLY A 43 14.10 4.24 -1.32
CA GLY A 43 15.09 4.25 -0.26
C GLY A 43 15.53 5.65 0.14
N LEU A 44 15.59 6.55 -0.83
CA LEU A 44 15.97 7.94 -0.57
C LEU A 44 14.80 8.78 -0.06
N PHE A 45 13.58 8.35 -0.31
CA PHE A 45 12.39 9.12 0.04
C PHE A 45 12.36 9.49 1.52
N HIS A 46 12.80 8.58 2.37
CA HIS A 46 12.83 8.81 3.79
C HIS A 46 13.76 9.98 4.16
N ASP A 47 14.85 10.14 3.43
CA ASP A 47 15.84 11.15 3.73
C ASP A 47 15.54 12.51 3.13
N VAL A 48 15.07 12.53 1.88
CA VAL A 48 14.91 13.79 1.16
C VAL A 48 13.46 14.16 0.86
N GLY A 49 12.54 13.23 1.05
CA GLY A 49 11.13 13.46 0.75
C GLY A 49 10.86 13.55 -0.74
N TYR A 50 9.62 13.88 -1.06
CA TYR A 50 9.19 13.92 -2.44
C TYR A 50 9.88 15.03 -3.23
N ASP A 51 10.04 16.20 -2.61
CA ASP A 51 10.58 17.37 -3.32
C ASP A 51 12.03 17.18 -3.74
N GLY A 52 12.74 16.27 -3.12
CA GLY A 52 14.13 16.01 -3.47
C GLY A 52 14.32 14.94 -4.54
N LEU A 53 13.23 14.43 -5.11
CA LEU A 53 13.29 13.33 -6.06
C LEU A 53 12.65 13.72 -7.38
N ASN A 54 13.11 13.08 -8.46
CA ASN A 54 12.48 13.19 -9.77
C ASN A 54 11.75 11.88 -10.02
N PRO A 55 10.45 11.83 -9.79
CA PRO A 55 9.74 10.55 -9.95
C PRO A 55 9.72 10.14 -11.41
N LYS A 56 9.70 8.82 -11.66
CA LYS A 56 9.61 8.31 -13.01
C LYS A 56 8.31 8.70 -13.68
N SER A 57 7.24 8.76 -12.90
CA SER A 57 5.93 9.14 -13.40
C SER A 57 5.05 9.43 -12.22
N GLU A 58 3.78 9.69 -12.50
CA GLU A 58 2.78 9.92 -11.46
C GLU A 58 1.58 9.05 -11.72
N THR A 59 0.87 8.70 -10.66
CA THR A 59 -0.35 7.93 -10.76
C THR A 59 -1.36 8.50 -9.78
N TYR A 60 -2.53 7.89 -9.71
CA TYR A 60 -3.60 8.37 -8.84
C TYR A 60 -4.00 7.30 -7.85
N THR A 61 -4.44 7.73 -6.67
CA THR A 61 -4.95 6.83 -5.65
C THR A 61 -6.16 7.47 -4.98
N THR A 62 -7.03 6.65 -4.44
CA THR A 62 -8.13 7.12 -3.60
C THR A 62 -7.76 7.06 -2.12
N TYR A 63 -6.58 6.56 -1.79
CA TYR A 63 -6.14 6.46 -0.41
C TYR A 63 -5.99 7.85 0.22
N GLN A 64 -6.53 8.01 1.42
CA GLN A 64 -6.48 9.26 2.16
C GLN A 64 -5.50 9.13 3.30
N SER A 65 -4.49 9.98 3.32
CA SER A 65 -3.47 9.98 4.36
C SER A 65 -3.53 11.29 5.13
N ALA A 66 -3.20 11.24 6.41
CA ALA A 66 -3.04 12.46 7.20
C ALA A 66 -1.85 13.28 6.71
N LYS A 67 -0.89 12.62 6.07
CA LYS A 67 0.28 13.29 5.48
C LYS A 67 0.39 12.89 4.02
N PRO A 68 -0.38 13.52 3.13
CA PRO A 68 -0.39 13.13 1.72
C PRO A 68 0.97 13.18 1.05
N GLU A 69 1.85 14.04 1.53
CA GLU A 69 3.19 14.16 0.95
C GLU A 69 4.06 12.95 1.22
N CYS A 70 3.61 12.04 2.08
CA CYS A 70 4.34 10.83 2.41
C CYS A 70 3.86 9.60 1.62
N VAL A 71 2.95 9.80 0.67
CA VAL A 71 2.35 8.68 -0.08
C VAL A 71 3.01 8.58 -1.45
N PHE A 72 3.39 7.38 -1.83
CA PHE A 72 3.98 7.16 -3.15
C PHE A 72 3.62 5.76 -3.65
N SER A 73 3.92 5.50 -4.92
CA SER A 73 3.61 4.23 -5.56
C SER A 73 4.90 3.52 -5.98
N LEU A 74 4.88 2.19 -5.89
CA LEU A 74 5.96 1.34 -6.36
C LEU A 74 5.37 0.20 -7.18
N GLU A 75 6.18 -0.35 -8.07
CA GLU A 75 5.81 -1.55 -8.80
C GLU A 75 6.55 -2.73 -8.21
N VAL A 76 5.86 -3.85 -8.02
CA VAL A 76 6.47 -5.07 -7.46
C VAL A 76 7.47 -5.62 -8.46
N SER A 77 8.66 -5.96 -7.97
CA SER A 77 9.71 -6.56 -8.75
C SER A 77 10.16 -7.84 -8.06
N GLY A 78 10.41 -8.87 -8.85
CA GLY A 78 10.83 -10.16 -8.31
C GLY A 78 9.67 -10.98 -7.77
N ALA A 79 9.99 -12.14 -7.24
CA ALA A 79 9.02 -13.16 -6.87
C ALA A 79 8.94 -13.45 -5.38
N SER A 80 9.59 -12.65 -4.53
CA SER A 80 9.68 -12.97 -3.11
C SER A 80 8.33 -12.89 -2.39
N MET A 81 7.35 -12.23 -2.97
CA MET A 81 6.04 -12.07 -2.37
C MET A 81 4.94 -12.78 -3.15
N THR A 82 5.33 -13.68 -4.05
CA THR A 82 4.34 -14.50 -4.74
C THR A 82 3.79 -15.57 -3.80
N PRO A 83 2.59 -16.05 -4.03
CA PRO A 83 1.70 -15.72 -5.15
C PRO A 83 0.80 -14.52 -4.93
N ASP A 84 0.78 -13.95 -3.72
CA ASP A 84 -0.16 -12.88 -3.40
C ASP A 84 0.19 -11.57 -4.13
N PHE A 85 1.49 -11.32 -4.29
CA PHE A 85 1.96 -10.13 -4.97
C PHE A 85 2.89 -10.59 -6.09
N ASN A 86 2.57 -10.21 -7.32
CA ASN A 86 3.32 -10.67 -8.48
C ASN A 86 4.06 -9.51 -9.14
N PRO A 87 5.18 -9.81 -9.83
CA PRO A 87 5.89 -8.74 -10.55
C PRO A 87 4.93 -8.00 -11.48
N GLY A 88 5.02 -6.68 -11.47
CA GLY A 88 4.14 -5.82 -12.24
C GLY A 88 2.96 -5.29 -11.48
N ASP A 89 2.63 -5.87 -10.32
CA ASP A 89 1.57 -5.34 -9.45
C ASP A 89 2.02 -3.98 -8.91
N LYS A 90 1.07 -3.12 -8.59
CA LYS A 90 1.37 -1.79 -8.07
C LYS A 90 0.98 -1.69 -6.61
N LEU A 91 1.80 -0.97 -5.87
CA LEU A 91 1.59 -0.76 -4.44
C LEU A 91 1.46 0.73 -4.17
N VAL A 92 0.60 1.07 -3.21
CA VAL A 92 0.55 2.42 -2.65
C VAL A 92 1.11 2.34 -1.25
N VAL A 93 2.06 3.19 -0.94
CA VAL A 93 2.84 3.15 0.29
C VAL A 93 2.69 4.48 1.02
N ASP A 94 2.45 4.40 2.32
CA ASP A 94 2.38 5.59 3.18
C ASP A 94 3.55 5.57 4.13
N ALA A 95 4.50 6.47 3.93
CA ALA A 95 5.71 6.54 4.75
C ALA A 95 5.46 7.15 6.12
N SER A 96 4.28 7.71 6.34
CA SER A 96 3.95 8.31 7.65
C SER A 96 3.35 7.29 8.62
N LYS A 97 3.00 6.09 8.15
CA LYS A 97 2.41 5.09 9.03
C LYS A 97 3.49 4.24 9.69
N PRO A 98 3.38 4.01 11.01
CA PRO A 98 4.30 3.08 11.65
C PRO A 98 3.93 1.65 11.31
N PRO A 99 4.89 0.73 11.26
CA PRO A 99 4.58 -0.66 11.00
C PRO A 99 3.84 -1.31 12.16
N TYR A 100 3.06 -2.32 11.86
CA TYR A 100 2.33 -3.10 12.85
C TYR A 100 2.39 -4.57 12.45
N PRO A 101 2.21 -5.48 13.42
CA PRO A 101 2.35 -6.92 13.11
C PRO A 101 1.41 -7.35 11.99
N GLY A 102 1.97 -8.04 11.02
CA GLY A 102 1.21 -8.57 9.90
C GLY A 102 1.06 -7.64 8.71
N CYS A 103 1.52 -6.39 8.81
CA CYS A 103 1.40 -5.48 7.67
C CYS A 103 2.50 -5.78 6.64
N TYR A 104 2.34 -5.19 5.46
CA TYR A 104 3.36 -5.27 4.41
C TYR A 104 4.11 -3.95 4.40
N VAL A 105 5.42 -4.03 4.27
CA VAL A 105 6.27 -2.83 4.39
C VAL A 105 7.27 -2.75 3.26
N ILE A 106 7.73 -1.53 3.02
CA ILE A 106 8.90 -1.26 2.21
C ILE A 106 10.00 -0.89 3.18
N ALA A 107 11.15 -1.53 3.05
CA ALA A 107 12.26 -1.35 3.97
C ALA A 107 13.58 -1.33 3.23
N GLN A 108 14.62 -0.82 3.90
CA GLN A 108 15.97 -0.75 3.36
C GLN A 108 16.90 -1.44 4.34
N ASN A 109 17.78 -2.30 3.82
CA ASN A 109 18.62 -3.14 4.68
C ASN A 109 20.10 -2.88 4.50
N GLY A 110 20.48 -1.63 4.37
CA GLY A 110 21.88 -1.27 4.22
C GLY A 110 22.33 -1.09 2.79
N SER A 111 21.50 -1.50 1.82
CA SER A 111 21.76 -1.17 0.43
C SER A 111 20.97 0.10 0.10
N HIS A 112 21.18 0.63 -1.10
CA HIS A 112 20.44 1.81 -1.52
C HIS A 112 19.07 1.48 -2.08
N GLU A 113 18.75 0.20 -2.22
CA GLU A 113 17.47 -0.22 -2.75
C GLU A 113 16.55 -0.68 -1.63
N ALA A 114 15.28 -0.39 -1.78
CA ALA A 114 14.27 -0.85 -0.85
C ALA A 114 13.81 -2.25 -1.22
N THR A 115 13.22 -2.94 -0.27
CA THR A 115 12.65 -4.27 -0.47
C THR A 115 11.23 -4.30 0.08
N PHE A 116 10.41 -5.20 -0.47
CA PHE A 116 9.00 -5.34 -0.09
C PHE A 116 8.82 -6.69 0.59
N LYS A 117 8.38 -6.67 1.84
CA LYS A 117 8.23 -7.88 2.65
C LYS A 117 7.09 -7.72 3.64
N LYS A 118 6.73 -8.83 4.32
CA LYS A 118 5.75 -8.80 5.39
C LYS A 118 6.47 -8.56 6.71
N TYR A 119 5.91 -7.67 7.53
CA TYR A 119 6.48 -7.31 8.82
C TYR A 119 5.97 -8.26 9.91
N ARG A 120 6.90 -8.84 10.67
CA ARG A 120 6.53 -9.72 11.77
C ARG A 120 7.26 -9.25 13.02
N ALA A 121 6.52 -8.78 14.02
CA ALA A 121 7.10 -8.34 15.28
C ALA A 121 7.55 -9.55 16.09
N ILE A 122 8.72 -9.46 16.71
CA ILE A 122 9.26 -10.56 17.52
C ILE A 122 9.23 -10.17 18.99
N GLY A 123 9.68 -8.98 19.34
CA GLY A 123 9.76 -8.57 20.74
C GLY A 123 10.54 -7.26 20.84
N TYR A 124 11.30 -7.13 21.95
CA TYR A 124 12.07 -5.90 22.20
C TYR A 124 13.49 -6.30 22.59
N ASP A 125 14.45 -5.47 22.20
CA ASP A 125 15.84 -5.70 22.57
C ASP A 125 16.12 -5.08 23.97
N GLU A 126 17.36 -5.17 24.42
CA GLU A 126 17.74 -4.69 25.73
C GLU A 126 17.62 -3.17 25.86
N HIS A 127 17.52 -2.45 24.75
CA HIS A 127 17.35 -1.01 24.73
C HIS A 127 15.90 -0.59 24.57
N GLY A 128 14.97 -1.54 24.60
CA GLY A 128 13.55 -1.24 24.46
C GLY A 128 13.09 -1.01 23.04
N ARG A 129 13.93 -1.29 22.05
CA ARG A 129 13.55 -1.14 20.64
C ARG A 129 12.90 -2.42 20.15
N GLU A 130 11.85 -2.26 19.34
CA GLU A 130 11.14 -3.41 18.80
C GLU A 130 12.02 -4.18 17.83
N THR A 131 12.07 -5.49 18.00
CA THR A 131 12.76 -6.37 17.08
C THR A 131 11.74 -7.03 16.18
N PHE A 132 12.12 -7.24 14.93
CA PHE A 132 11.17 -7.75 13.96
C PHE A 132 11.90 -8.53 12.85
N GLU A 133 11.11 -9.24 12.09
CA GLU A 133 11.59 -9.93 10.90
C GLU A 133 10.82 -9.44 9.69
N LEU A 134 11.48 -9.42 8.55
CA LEU A 134 10.85 -9.16 7.26
C LEU A 134 10.76 -10.49 6.55
N VAL A 135 9.52 -10.94 6.33
CA VAL A 135 9.24 -12.30 5.89
C VAL A 135 8.74 -12.28 4.46
N PRO A 136 9.39 -13.00 3.54
CA PRO A 136 8.83 -13.14 2.20
C PRO A 136 7.66 -14.11 2.26
N LEU A 137 6.66 -13.91 1.38
CA LEU A 137 5.55 -14.86 1.29
C LEU A 137 5.96 -16.11 0.53
N ASN A 138 6.96 -15.99 -0.34
CA ASN A 138 7.47 -17.13 -1.08
C ASN A 138 8.60 -17.77 -0.24
N PRO A 139 8.42 -19.02 0.20
CA PRO A 139 9.39 -19.65 1.09
C PRO A 139 10.75 -19.93 0.44
N ASP A 140 10.87 -19.76 -0.86
CA ASP A 140 12.16 -19.92 -1.53
C ASP A 140 13.11 -18.75 -1.27
N PHE A 141 12.63 -17.70 -0.60
CA PHE A 141 13.42 -16.51 -0.32
C PHE A 141 13.70 -16.39 1.18
N PRO A 142 14.82 -15.80 1.59
CA PRO A 142 15.18 -15.77 3.01
C PRO A 142 14.44 -14.70 3.77
N THR A 143 14.24 -14.97 5.07
CA THR A 143 13.72 -14.00 6.02
C THR A 143 14.86 -13.11 6.50
N MET A 144 14.59 -11.83 6.70
CA MET A 144 15.56 -10.87 7.23
C MET A 144 15.21 -10.55 8.67
N ASN A 145 16.23 -10.41 9.53
CA ASN A 145 16.02 -10.22 10.96
C ASN A 145 16.71 -8.92 11.41
N SER A 146 15.97 -8.07 12.12
CA SER A 146 16.47 -6.76 12.54
C SER A 146 17.60 -6.86 13.57
N THR A 147 17.76 -7.99 14.26
CA THR A 147 18.86 -8.18 15.21
C THR A 147 20.13 -8.64 14.53
N GLN A 148 20.04 -9.09 13.28
CA GLN A 148 21.19 -9.61 12.54
C GLN A 148 21.70 -8.64 11.49
N GLN A 149 20.87 -7.69 11.08
CA GLN A 149 21.27 -6.69 10.10
C GLN A 149 20.46 -5.43 10.33
N GLU A 150 21.03 -4.32 9.92
CA GLU A 150 20.35 -3.04 10.08
C GLU A 150 19.24 -2.93 9.05
N ILE A 151 18.02 -2.71 9.53
CA ILE A 151 16.85 -2.59 8.67
C ILE A 151 16.11 -1.32 9.04
N ARG A 152 15.78 -0.52 8.05
CA ARG A 152 15.03 0.70 8.25
C ARG A 152 13.71 0.60 7.49
N ILE A 153 12.59 0.77 8.18
CA ILE A 153 11.27 0.74 7.55
C ILE A 153 11.02 2.08 6.88
N ILE A 154 10.70 2.05 5.61
CA ILE A 154 10.43 3.26 4.84
C ILE A 154 8.95 3.60 4.89
N GLY A 155 8.08 2.63 4.75
CA GLY A 155 6.65 2.88 4.78
C GLY A 155 5.84 1.61 4.80
N VAL A 156 4.53 1.77 5.01
CA VAL A 156 3.59 0.66 5.08
C VAL A 156 2.76 0.64 3.80
N VAL A 157 2.60 -0.54 3.23
CA VAL A 157 1.79 -0.71 2.02
C VAL A 157 0.33 -0.64 2.43
N VAL A 158 -0.42 0.26 1.81
CA VAL A 158 -1.82 0.50 2.15
C VAL A 158 -2.78 0.06 1.05
N GLU A 159 -2.30 -0.07 -0.20
CA GLU A 159 -3.12 -0.56 -1.30
C GLU A 159 -2.27 -1.40 -2.25
N HIS A 160 -2.93 -2.35 -2.89
CA HIS A 160 -2.33 -3.26 -3.86
C HIS A 160 -3.24 -3.33 -5.08
N LEU A 161 -2.66 -3.11 -6.26
CA LEU A 161 -3.40 -3.14 -7.50
C LEU A 161 -2.79 -4.16 -8.43
N ARG A 162 -3.62 -5.08 -8.91
CA ARG A 162 -3.19 -6.10 -9.87
C ARG A 162 -3.93 -5.91 -11.17
N SER A 163 -3.19 -5.90 -12.27
CA SER A 163 -3.78 -5.79 -13.59
C SER A 163 -3.93 -7.18 -14.18
N PHE A 164 -5.08 -7.45 -14.76
CA PHE A 164 -5.32 -8.69 -15.48
C PHE A 164 -5.12 -8.50 -16.98
N ASN A 165 -4.70 -7.30 -17.37
CA ASN A 165 -4.46 -6.96 -18.76
C ASN A 165 -3.05 -7.37 -19.13
N LYS A 166 -2.89 -8.07 -20.21
CA LYS A 166 -1.57 -8.55 -20.62
C LYS A 166 -1.04 -7.80 -21.80
#